data_e7daee30a2f594d26a218bff564fee3a
#
_entry.id   e7daee30a2f594d26a218bff564fee3a
#
_cell.length_a   1.000
_cell.length_b   1.000
_cell.length_c   1.000
_cell.angle_alpha   90.00
_cell.angle_beta   90.00
_cell.angle_gamma   90.00
#
_symmetry.space_group_name_H-M   'P 1'
#
loop_
_entity.id
_entity.type
_entity.pdbx_description
1 polymer ?
#
loop_
_entity_poly.entity_id
_entity_poly.type
_entity_poly.pdbx_seq_one_letter_code
_entity_poly.pdbx_strand_id
1 'polypeptide(L)'
;MTPVSANGSVLSIDRLSRRFGSRVVVKVLDLSLEPAERVAFWGPNGSGKSTVLRCIAGTLLPSEGAVRVCGHEAGTLEARALVGASLSQERSFDMRLTGHANLLFFARLRFGSERDAARRVDAVEEELELREIAAESVNRASSGMIQQVALARALLGDPALVLLDEPTRSLDADARERLWQALEGRKRTSVVMATHLDEDVKRCGRRVDFPT
;
A
#
# COMPACT_ATOMS: atom_id res chain seq x y z
N MET A 1 -10.14 10.26 14.75
CA MET A 1 -9.52 11.31 13.89
C MET A 1 -8.39 10.65 13.12
N THR A 2 -8.27 10.91 11.81
CA THR A 2 -7.09 10.48 11.04
C THR A 2 -5.88 11.24 11.57
N PRO A 3 -4.78 10.60 11.94
CA PRO A 3 -3.58 11.31 12.32
C PRO A 3 -3.06 12.12 11.12
N VAL A 4 -2.75 13.38 11.35
CA VAL A 4 -2.19 14.30 10.35
C VAL A 4 -0.97 14.98 10.94
N SER A 5 -0.05 15.43 10.08
CA SER A 5 1.08 16.26 10.52
C SER A 5 0.63 17.63 11.04
N ALA A 6 1.53 18.38 11.67
CA ALA A 6 1.26 19.76 12.07
C ALA A 6 0.80 20.66 10.90
N ASN A 7 1.17 20.31 9.66
CA ASN A 7 0.78 20.98 8.43
C ASN A 7 -0.50 20.40 7.78
N GLY A 8 -1.20 19.46 8.44
CA GLY A 8 -2.42 18.86 7.94
C GLY A 8 -2.23 17.67 6.97
N SER A 9 -1.03 17.40 6.46
CA SER A 9 -0.78 16.37 5.45
C SER A 9 -0.63 14.96 6.05
N VAL A 10 -1.06 13.93 5.30
CA VAL A 10 -0.84 12.52 5.63
C VAL A 10 0.52 12.04 5.13
N LEU A 11 0.98 12.53 4.00
CA LEU A 11 2.31 12.24 3.46
C LEU A 11 3.00 13.56 3.10
N SER A 12 4.27 13.67 3.48
CA SER A 12 5.17 14.74 3.05
C SER A 12 6.46 14.15 2.55
N ILE A 13 6.80 14.46 1.30
CA ILE A 13 8.08 14.13 0.67
C ILE A 13 8.76 15.44 0.35
N ASP A 14 9.96 15.64 0.89
CA ASP A 14 10.80 16.81 0.68
C ASP A 14 12.08 16.40 -0.02
N ARG A 15 12.24 16.84 -1.28
CA ARG A 15 13.41 16.65 -2.14
C ARG A 15 13.96 15.21 -2.16
N LEU A 16 13.09 14.21 -2.13
CA LEU A 16 13.49 12.81 -2.16
C LEU A 16 14.27 12.49 -3.44
N SER A 17 15.49 12.00 -3.27
CA SER A 17 16.25 11.39 -4.36
C SER A 17 16.70 9.97 -3.97
N ARG A 18 16.91 9.10 -4.96
CA ARG A 18 17.44 7.76 -4.73
C ARG A 18 18.41 7.33 -5.82
N ARG A 19 19.60 6.92 -5.38
CA ARG A 19 20.66 6.35 -6.22
C ARG A 19 21.00 4.93 -5.79
N PHE A 20 21.41 4.11 -6.74
CA PHE A 20 22.01 2.79 -6.52
C PHE A 20 23.37 2.79 -7.22
N GLY A 21 24.45 2.89 -6.45
CA GLY A 21 25.78 3.18 -6.98
C GLY A 21 25.78 4.50 -7.77
N SER A 22 26.20 4.46 -9.02
CA SER A 22 26.21 5.63 -9.92
C SER A 22 24.85 5.92 -10.58
N ARG A 23 23.91 4.97 -10.55
CA ARG A 23 22.60 5.11 -11.23
C ARG A 23 21.63 5.90 -10.37
N VAL A 24 21.17 7.05 -10.87
CA VAL A 24 20.07 7.82 -10.29
C VAL A 24 18.74 7.19 -10.75
N VAL A 25 17.92 6.71 -9.82
CA VAL A 25 16.60 6.09 -10.10
C VAL A 25 15.47 7.08 -9.83
N VAL A 26 15.61 7.89 -8.78
CA VAL A 26 14.69 9.00 -8.51
C VAL A 26 15.56 10.26 -8.42
N LYS A 27 15.29 11.25 -9.26
CA LYS A 27 16.10 12.48 -9.32
C LYS A 27 15.80 13.36 -8.10
N VAL A 28 14.70 14.07 -8.11
CA VAL A 28 14.17 14.84 -6.99
C VAL A 28 12.66 14.78 -7.09
N LEU A 29 12.02 14.45 -5.98
CA LEU A 29 10.56 14.40 -5.86
C LEU A 29 10.13 15.17 -4.63
N ASP A 30 9.22 16.12 -4.83
CA ASP A 30 8.47 16.80 -3.79
C ASP A 30 7.00 16.42 -3.93
N LEU A 31 6.35 16.01 -2.84
CA LEU A 31 4.95 15.61 -2.83
C LEU A 31 4.35 15.83 -1.45
N SER A 32 3.19 16.46 -1.39
CA SER A 32 2.31 16.47 -0.22
C SER A 32 0.99 15.81 -0.54
N LEU A 33 0.46 15.04 0.40
CA LEU A 33 -0.82 14.33 0.29
C LEU A 33 -1.71 14.71 1.46
N GLU A 34 -2.89 15.22 1.16
CA GLU A 34 -3.90 15.55 2.15
C GLU A 34 -4.70 14.31 2.59
N PRO A 35 -5.41 14.37 3.72
CA PRO A 35 -6.29 13.28 4.15
C PRO A 35 -7.31 12.88 3.07
N ALA A 36 -7.50 11.59 2.88
CA ALA A 36 -8.40 10.99 1.90
C ALA A 36 -8.06 11.26 0.42
N GLU A 37 -6.93 11.89 0.14
CA GLU A 37 -6.46 12.11 -1.23
C GLU A 37 -5.92 10.81 -1.83
N ARG A 38 -6.14 10.60 -3.13
CA ARG A 38 -5.62 9.47 -3.88
C ARG A 38 -4.73 9.98 -5.01
N VAL A 39 -3.53 9.43 -5.11
CA VAL A 39 -2.53 9.82 -6.11
C VAL A 39 -2.04 8.59 -6.88
N ALA A 40 -2.05 8.69 -8.20
CA ALA A 40 -1.44 7.71 -9.09
C ALA A 40 -0.03 8.15 -9.48
N PHE A 41 0.97 7.32 -9.22
CA PHE A 41 2.29 7.41 -9.82
C PHE A 41 2.24 6.74 -11.19
N TRP A 42 2.37 7.54 -12.23
CA TRP A 42 2.26 7.10 -13.62
C TRP A 42 3.62 7.15 -14.33
N GLY A 43 3.91 6.17 -15.14
CA GLY A 43 5.13 6.14 -15.95
C GLY A 43 5.54 4.72 -16.32
N PRO A 44 6.54 4.56 -17.20
CA PRO A 44 6.99 3.26 -17.68
C PRO A 44 7.59 2.40 -16.54
N ASN A 45 7.77 1.10 -16.84
CA ASN A 45 8.47 0.20 -15.94
C ASN A 45 9.92 0.67 -15.76
N GLY A 46 10.42 0.62 -14.52
CA GLY A 46 11.79 1.07 -14.21
C GLY A 46 11.94 2.58 -13.98
N SER A 47 10.88 3.39 -14.08
CA SER A 47 10.94 4.85 -13.86
C SER A 47 11.08 5.28 -12.39
N GLY A 48 11.11 4.34 -11.44
CA GLY A 48 11.34 4.63 -10.02
C GLY A 48 10.10 4.64 -9.13
N LYS A 49 8.88 4.41 -9.64
CA LYS A 49 7.62 4.38 -8.86
C LYS A 49 7.70 3.48 -7.64
N SER A 50 8.03 2.19 -7.83
CA SER A 50 8.18 1.22 -6.75
C SER A 50 9.30 1.60 -5.76
N THR A 51 10.34 2.29 -6.24
CA THR A 51 11.43 2.81 -5.40
C THR A 51 10.91 3.87 -4.44
N VAL A 52 10.09 4.81 -4.93
CA VAL A 52 9.46 5.84 -4.09
C VAL A 52 8.49 5.20 -3.10
N LEU A 53 7.63 4.26 -3.54
CA LEU A 53 6.73 3.54 -2.63
C LEU A 53 7.50 2.85 -1.49
N ARG A 54 8.65 2.24 -1.77
CA ARG A 54 9.51 1.63 -0.74
C ARG A 54 10.13 2.66 0.20
N CYS A 55 10.47 3.85 -0.29
CA CYS A 55 10.93 4.95 0.56
C CYS A 55 9.82 5.42 1.50
N ILE A 56 8.58 5.56 0.99
CA ILE A 56 7.42 5.93 1.80
C ILE A 56 7.11 4.85 2.85
N ALA A 57 7.16 3.57 2.47
CA ALA A 57 6.98 2.45 3.40
C ALA A 57 8.11 2.31 4.44
N GLY A 58 9.21 3.05 4.28
CA GLY A 58 10.39 2.96 5.14
C GLY A 58 11.16 1.64 5.04
N THR A 59 10.99 0.91 3.94
CA THR A 59 11.75 -0.31 3.63
C THR A 59 13.01 -0.03 2.80
N LEU A 60 13.14 1.20 2.32
CA LEU A 60 14.28 1.72 1.59
C LEU A 60 14.54 3.16 2.05
N LEU A 61 15.78 3.47 2.44
CA LEU A 61 16.15 4.84 2.79
C LEU A 61 16.35 5.68 1.53
N PRO A 62 15.89 6.93 1.50
CA PRO A 62 16.28 7.87 0.44
C PRO A 62 17.79 8.12 0.45
N SER A 63 18.37 8.52 -0.69
CA SER A 63 19.77 8.99 -0.73
C SER A 63 19.90 10.42 -0.23
N GLU A 64 18.90 11.24 -0.52
CA GLU A 64 18.77 12.62 -0.05
C GLU A 64 17.30 12.94 0.16
N GLY A 65 17.00 13.97 0.93
CA GLY A 65 15.66 14.40 1.24
C GLY A 65 15.03 13.63 2.40
N ALA A 66 13.77 13.88 2.66
CA ALA A 66 13.04 13.30 3.78
C ALA A 66 11.63 12.86 3.37
N VAL A 67 11.13 11.81 4.03
CA VAL A 67 9.76 11.31 3.87
C VAL A 67 9.12 11.21 5.25
N ARG A 68 7.92 11.78 5.41
CA ARG A 68 7.15 11.70 6.65
C ARG A 68 5.73 11.25 6.37
N VAL A 69 5.22 10.38 7.24
CA VAL A 69 3.83 9.93 7.26
C VAL A 69 3.18 10.43 8.54
N CYS A 70 2.14 11.24 8.41
CA CYS A 70 1.46 11.91 9.53
C CYS A 70 2.44 12.62 10.49
N GLY A 71 3.52 13.21 9.95
CA GLY A 71 4.56 13.89 10.72
C GLY A 71 5.71 13.00 11.22
N HIS A 72 5.54 11.67 11.24
CA HIS A 72 6.57 10.72 11.65
C HIS A 72 7.51 10.39 10.49
N GLU A 73 8.80 10.27 10.74
CA GLU A 73 9.78 9.87 9.73
C GLU A 73 9.49 8.46 9.22
N ALA A 74 9.55 8.28 7.90
CA ALA A 74 9.27 6.99 7.25
C ALA A 74 10.23 5.90 7.79
N GLY A 75 9.67 4.72 8.11
CA GLY A 75 10.42 3.61 8.68
C GLY A 75 10.44 3.55 10.20
N THR A 76 10.02 4.58 10.92
CA THR A 76 9.79 4.52 12.37
C THR A 76 8.58 3.61 12.69
N LEU A 77 8.49 3.14 13.93
CA LEU A 77 7.36 2.30 14.36
C LEU A 77 6.03 3.04 14.25
N GLU A 78 6.03 4.33 14.59
CA GLU A 78 4.87 5.21 14.50
C GLU A 78 4.39 5.34 13.06
N ALA A 79 5.30 5.63 12.10
CA ALA A 79 4.96 5.72 10.68
C ALA A 79 4.46 4.38 10.14
N ARG A 80 5.12 3.26 10.48
CA ARG A 80 4.72 1.92 10.03
C ARG A 80 3.35 1.51 10.53
N ALA A 81 2.97 1.91 11.74
CA ALA A 81 1.65 1.65 12.29
C ALA A 81 0.52 2.35 11.49
N LEU A 82 0.84 3.41 10.77
CA LEU A 82 -0.10 4.22 9.98
C LEU A 82 -0.18 3.82 8.50
N VAL A 83 0.76 2.98 8.04
CA VAL A 83 0.88 2.58 6.64
C VAL A 83 0.38 1.15 6.44
N GLY A 84 -0.45 0.95 5.42
CA GLY A 84 -0.71 -0.35 4.82
C GLY A 84 -0.05 -0.42 3.45
N ALA A 85 0.58 -1.55 3.10
CA ALA A 85 1.30 -1.65 1.83
C ALA A 85 1.11 -3.00 1.16
N SER A 86 0.86 -2.97 -0.16
CA SER A 86 1.01 -4.09 -1.07
C SER A 86 1.98 -3.66 -2.17
N LEU A 87 3.24 -4.07 -2.02
CA LEU A 87 4.32 -3.73 -2.94
C LEU A 87 4.62 -4.94 -3.83
N SER A 88 4.96 -4.68 -5.09
CA SER A 88 5.32 -5.73 -6.04
C SER A 88 6.48 -6.59 -5.52
N GLN A 89 6.44 -7.89 -5.77
CA GLN A 89 7.37 -8.93 -5.27
C GLN A 89 7.15 -9.32 -3.79
N GLU A 90 5.94 -9.33 -3.31
CA GLU A 90 5.66 -9.83 -1.96
C GLU A 90 5.91 -11.33 -1.84
N ARG A 91 7.01 -11.66 -1.16
CA ARG A 91 7.35 -13.03 -0.72
C ARG A 91 7.18 -13.18 0.79
N SER A 92 6.33 -12.36 1.40
CA SER A 92 6.20 -12.28 2.86
C SER A 92 5.16 -13.25 3.44
N PHE A 93 4.41 -13.96 2.60
CA PHE A 93 3.47 -14.99 3.05
C PHE A 93 4.17 -16.32 3.30
N ASP A 94 3.79 -17.01 4.39
CA ASP A 94 4.13 -18.42 4.55
C ASP A 94 3.26 -19.25 3.59
N MET A 95 3.94 -19.90 2.66
CA MET A 95 3.31 -20.67 1.59
C MET A 95 2.50 -21.89 2.07
N ARG A 96 2.76 -22.37 3.30
CA ARG A 96 2.07 -23.53 3.89
C ARG A 96 0.79 -23.15 4.61
N LEU A 97 0.68 -21.88 4.99
CA LEU A 97 -0.51 -21.35 5.67
C LEU A 97 -1.57 -20.94 4.63
N THR A 98 -2.81 -20.90 5.10
CA THR A 98 -3.91 -20.31 4.32
C THR A 98 -3.73 -18.79 4.22
N GLY A 99 -4.44 -18.16 3.27
CA GLY A 99 -4.51 -16.69 3.19
C GLY A 99 -4.99 -16.09 4.51
N HIS A 100 -6.06 -16.65 5.11
CA HIS A 100 -6.60 -16.24 6.41
C HIS A 100 -5.54 -16.31 7.52
N ALA A 101 -4.84 -17.43 7.64
CA ALA A 101 -3.81 -17.60 8.67
C ALA A 101 -2.64 -16.61 8.50
N ASN A 102 -2.26 -16.31 7.27
CA ASN A 102 -1.29 -15.25 6.98
C ASN A 102 -1.82 -13.88 7.39
N LEU A 103 -3.04 -13.52 7.03
CA LEU A 103 -3.66 -12.24 7.45
C LEU A 103 -3.72 -12.13 8.96
N LEU A 104 -4.11 -13.19 9.65
CA LEU A 104 -4.18 -13.22 11.12
C LEU A 104 -2.80 -13.06 11.76
N PHE A 105 -1.76 -13.66 11.20
CA PHE A 105 -0.39 -13.47 11.65
C PHE A 105 0.03 -11.99 11.58
N PHE A 106 -0.19 -11.31 10.45
CA PHE A 106 0.14 -9.88 10.31
C PHE A 106 -0.74 -8.99 11.19
N ALA A 107 -2.01 -9.33 11.35
CA ALA A 107 -2.92 -8.59 12.23
C ALA A 107 -2.48 -8.68 13.71
N ARG A 108 -2.04 -9.86 14.18
CA ARG A 108 -1.50 -10.04 15.53
C ARG A 108 -0.25 -9.22 15.78
N LEU A 109 0.66 -9.18 14.82
CA LEU A 109 1.87 -8.35 14.90
C LEU A 109 1.54 -6.85 15.00
N ARG A 110 0.46 -6.43 14.33
CA ARG A 110 0.08 -5.01 14.25
C ARG A 110 -0.77 -4.56 15.43
N PHE A 111 -1.70 -5.38 15.91
CA PHE A 111 -2.71 -4.99 16.89
C PHE A 111 -2.51 -5.62 18.28
N GLY A 112 -1.66 -6.61 18.41
CA GLY A 112 -1.30 -7.24 19.68
C GLY A 112 -2.39 -8.08 20.35
N SER A 113 -3.67 -7.78 20.16
CA SER A 113 -4.81 -8.50 20.72
C SER A 113 -5.33 -9.55 19.75
N GLU A 114 -5.42 -10.81 20.18
CA GLU A 114 -5.97 -11.91 19.38
C GLU A 114 -7.38 -11.62 18.86
N ARG A 115 -8.25 -11.16 19.78
CA ARG A 115 -9.65 -10.85 19.44
C ARG A 115 -9.77 -9.67 18.47
N ASP A 116 -8.94 -8.64 18.64
CA ASP A 116 -8.95 -7.47 17.73
C ASP A 116 -8.36 -7.83 16.36
N ALA A 117 -7.29 -8.63 16.33
CA ALA A 117 -6.70 -9.15 15.10
C ALA A 117 -7.71 -9.97 14.29
N ALA A 118 -8.39 -10.95 14.92
CA ALA A 118 -9.39 -11.77 14.25
C ALA A 118 -10.53 -10.93 13.68
N ARG A 119 -11.12 -10.05 14.50
CA ARG A 119 -12.20 -9.15 14.05
C ARG A 119 -11.83 -8.32 12.82
N ARG A 120 -10.58 -7.83 12.75
CA ARG A 120 -10.10 -7.01 11.61
C ARG A 120 -9.83 -7.84 10.36
N VAL A 121 -9.40 -9.09 10.54
CA VAL A 121 -9.26 -10.03 9.43
C VAL A 121 -10.62 -10.39 8.85
N ASP A 122 -11.57 -10.77 9.71
CA ASP A 122 -12.94 -11.07 9.28
C ASP A 122 -13.57 -9.90 8.51
N ALA A 123 -13.39 -8.67 9.01
CA ALA A 123 -13.94 -7.48 8.40
C ALA A 123 -13.34 -7.20 7.00
N VAL A 124 -12.02 -7.35 6.81
CA VAL A 124 -11.40 -7.10 5.50
C VAL A 124 -11.68 -8.23 4.51
N GLU A 125 -11.80 -9.48 4.98
CA GLU A 125 -12.21 -10.62 4.13
C GLU A 125 -13.66 -10.47 3.66
N GLU A 126 -14.54 -9.97 4.51
CA GLU A 126 -15.93 -9.66 4.14
C GLU A 126 -16.00 -8.49 3.15
N GLU A 127 -15.30 -7.38 3.42
CA GLU A 127 -15.26 -6.20 2.57
C GLU A 127 -14.76 -6.49 1.15
N LEU A 128 -13.80 -7.39 1.00
CA LEU A 128 -13.21 -7.77 -0.28
C LEU A 128 -13.79 -9.08 -0.86
N GLU A 129 -14.76 -9.69 -0.18
CA GLU A 129 -15.34 -11.00 -0.54
C GLU A 129 -14.29 -12.11 -0.71
N LEU A 130 -13.33 -12.20 0.22
CA LEU A 130 -12.17 -13.07 0.11
C LEU A 130 -12.27 -14.39 0.88
N ARG A 131 -13.34 -14.68 1.58
CA ARG A 131 -13.43 -15.83 2.51
C ARG A 131 -13.04 -17.16 1.87
N GLU A 132 -13.51 -17.44 0.65
CA GLU A 132 -13.18 -18.66 -0.07
C GLU A 132 -11.71 -18.68 -0.51
N ILE A 133 -11.22 -17.55 -1.07
CA ILE A 133 -9.82 -17.39 -1.50
C ILE A 133 -8.88 -17.49 -0.29
N ALA A 134 -9.23 -16.84 0.82
CA ALA A 134 -8.43 -16.83 2.03
C ALA A 134 -8.39 -18.19 2.76
N ALA A 135 -9.36 -19.08 2.52
CA ALA A 135 -9.35 -20.45 3.03
C ALA A 135 -8.31 -21.35 2.35
N GLU A 136 -7.88 -21.01 1.13
CA GLU A 136 -6.87 -21.77 0.40
C GLU A 136 -5.45 -21.54 0.94
N SER A 137 -4.62 -22.60 0.88
CA SER A 137 -3.19 -22.47 1.17
C SER A 137 -2.50 -21.64 0.09
N VAL A 138 -1.60 -20.74 0.49
CA VAL A 138 -0.92 -19.81 -0.43
C VAL A 138 -0.15 -20.55 -1.53
N ASN A 139 0.40 -21.73 -1.27
CA ASN A 139 1.09 -22.55 -2.28
C ASN A 139 0.17 -23.12 -3.38
N ARG A 140 -1.15 -23.15 -3.18
CA ARG A 140 -2.15 -23.57 -4.16
C ARG A 140 -2.85 -22.40 -4.83
N ALA A 141 -2.73 -21.22 -4.26
CA ALA A 141 -3.39 -20.02 -4.75
C ALA A 141 -2.76 -19.53 -6.06
N SER A 142 -3.60 -19.03 -6.96
CA SER A 142 -3.14 -18.34 -8.15
C SER A 142 -2.48 -16.99 -7.80
N SER A 143 -1.71 -16.42 -8.73
CA SER A 143 -1.10 -15.10 -8.51
C SER A 143 -2.13 -14.01 -8.22
N GLY A 144 -3.31 -14.07 -8.84
CA GLY A 144 -4.42 -13.15 -8.59
C GLY A 144 -5.00 -13.34 -7.18
N MET A 145 -5.16 -14.59 -6.70
CA MET A 145 -5.60 -14.85 -5.32
C MET A 145 -4.58 -14.35 -4.30
N ILE A 146 -3.28 -14.60 -4.51
CA ILE A 146 -2.21 -14.08 -3.64
C ILE A 146 -2.23 -12.54 -3.63
N GLN A 147 -2.46 -11.92 -4.77
CA GLN A 147 -2.57 -10.46 -4.87
C GLN A 147 -3.76 -9.94 -4.06
N GLN A 148 -4.91 -10.60 -4.11
CA GLN A 148 -6.09 -10.21 -3.31
C GLN A 148 -5.80 -10.32 -1.80
N VAL A 149 -5.13 -11.38 -1.34
CA VAL A 149 -4.71 -11.52 0.06
C VAL A 149 -3.71 -10.41 0.45
N ALA A 150 -2.79 -10.04 -0.45
CA ALA A 150 -1.84 -8.96 -0.20
C ALA A 150 -2.52 -7.59 -0.10
N LEU A 151 -3.56 -7.36 -0.88
CA LEU A 151 -4.40 -6.15 -0.79
C LEU A 151 -5.20 -6.13 0.51
N ALA A 152 -5.80 -7.25 0.91
CA ALA A 152 -6.47 -7.36 2.20
C ALA A 152 -5.53 -7.03 3.37
N ARG A 153 -4.29 -7.53 3.33
CA ARG A 153 -3.28 -7.19 4.33
C ARG A 153 -2.96 -5.70 4.35
N ALA A 154 -2.85 -5.06 3.19
CA ALA A 154 -2.59 -3.62 3.11
C ALA A 154 -3.75 -2.79 3.70
N LEU A 155 -4.97 -3.30 3.67
CA LEU A 155 -6.16 -2.62 4.19
C LEU A 155 -6.49 -2.95 5.65
N LEU A 156 -5.74 -3.86 6.30
CA LEU A 156 -5.97 -4.22 7.70
C LEU A 156 -5.96 -3.01 8.63
N GLY A 157 -7.05 -2.80 9.34
CA GLY A 157 -7.14 -1.84 10.45
C GLY A 157 -7.16 -0.37 10.04
N ASP A 158 -7.69 -0.04 8.89
CA ASP A 158 -7.91 1.33 8.43
C ASP A 158 -6.65 2.21 8.50
N PRO A 159 -5.60 1.90 7.73
CA PRO A 159 -4.38 2.69 7.72
C PRO A 159 -4.67 4.13 7.26
N ALA A 160 -3.90 5.10 7.77
CA ALA A 160 -3.98 6.48 7.31
C ALA A 160 -3.49 6.63 5.86
N LEU A 161 -2.51 5.80 5.48
CA LEU A 161 -1.92 5.78 4.14
C LEU A 161 -1.83 4.34 3.61
N VAL A 162 -2.33 4.12 2.40
CA VAL A 162 -2.20 2.85 1.67
C VAL A 162 -1.26 3.03 0.48
N LEU A 163 -0.30 2.14 0.34
CA LEU A 163 0.70 2.11 -0.73
C LEU A 163 0.47 0.87 -1.59
N LEU A 164 0.19 1.07 -2.87
CA LEU A 164 -0.13 0.00 -3.81
C LEU A 164 0.79 0.04 -5.03
N ASP A 165 1.41 -1.09 -5.35
CA ASP A 165 2.29 -1.21 -6.52
C ASP A 165 1.67 -2.19 -7.52
N GLU A 166 1.14 -1.67 -8.65
CA GLU A 166 0.44 -2.42 -9.71
C GLU A 166 -0.71 -3.30 -9.16
N PRO A 167 -1.60 -2.79 -8.28
CA PRO A 167 -2.51 -3.62 -7.49
C PRO A 167 -3.54 -4.37 -8.32
N THR A 168 -3.92 -3.82 -9.46
CA THR A 168 -5.02 -4.32 -10.30
C THR A 168 -4.56 -5.23 -11.45
N ARG A 169 -3.24 -5.34 -11.65
CA ARG A 169 -2.65 -6.03 -12.82
C ARG A 169 -3.08 -7.50 -12.96
N SER A 170 -3.20 -8.22 -11.84
CA SER A 170 -3.50 -9.66 -11.82
C SER A 170 -4.93 -9.96 -11.36
N LEU A 171 -5.76 -8.93 -11.23
CA LEU A 171 -7.14 -9.05 -10.79
C LEU A 171 -8.09 -9.18 -11.99
N ASP A 172 -9.12 -10.01 -11.84
CA ASP A 172 -10.28 -9.96 -12.72
C ASP A 172 -11.10 -8.68 -12.51
N ALA A 173 -12.13 -8.48 -13.32
CA ALA A 173 -12.95 -7.27 -13.28
C ALA A 173 -13.67 -7.09 -11.94
N ASP A 174 -14.19 -8.17 -11.37
CA ASP A 174 -14.97 -8.14 -10.13
C ASP A 174 -14.06 -7.85 -8.92
N ALA A 175 -12.91 -8.51 -8.82
CA ALA A 175 -11.92 -8.26 -7.77
C ALA A 175 -11.36 -6.83 -7.85
N ARG A 176 -11.17 -6.29 -9.06
CA ARG A 176 -10.76 -4.90 -9.26
C ARG A 176 -11.82 -3.94 -8.74
N GLU A 177 -13.08 -4.17 -9.07
CA GLU A 177 -14.18 -3.31 -8.63
C GLU A 177 -14.35 -3.36 -7.10
N ARG A 178 -14.27 -4.56 -6.47
CA ARG A 178 -14.28 -4.70 -5.00
C ARG A 178 -13.15 -3.92 -4.34
N LEU A 179 -11.92 -4.00 -4.88
CA LEU A 179 -10.81 -3.19 -4.38
C LEU A 179 -11.12 -1.70 -4.42
N TRP A 180 -11.64 -1.20 -5.54
CA TRP A 180 -11.96 0.21 -5.66
C TRP A 180 -13.09 0.64 -4.74
N GLN A 181 -14.13 -0.17 -4.57
CA GLN A 181 -15.21 0.09 -3.61
C GLN A 181 -14.67 0.16 -2.18
N ALA A 182 -13.79 -0.77 -1.81
CA ALA A 182 -13.11 -0.74 -0.51
C ALA A 182 -12.26 0.53 -0.30
N LEU A 183 -11.49 0.96 -1.30
CA LEU A 183 -10.70 2.19 -1.24
C LEU A 183 -11.58 3.45 -1.18
N GLU A 184 -12.67 3.49 -1.94
CA GLU A 184 -13.62 4.61 -1.98
C GLU A 184 -14.47 4.70 -0.72
N GLY A 185 -14.80 3.57 -0.11
CA GLY A 185 -15.49 3.49 1.17
C GLY A 185 -14.69 4.05 2.35
N ARG A 186 -13.35 4.00 2.28
CA ARG A 186 -12.42 4.44 3.33
C ARG A 186 -12.16 5.94 3.27
N LYS A 187 -13.14 6.74 3.73
CA LYS A 187 -13.14 8.23 3.65
C LYS A 187 -12.00 8.93 4.40
N ARG A 188 -11.17 8.21 5.14
CA ARG A 188 -10.05 8.75 5.92
C ARG A 188 -8.70 8.22 5.49
N THR A 189 -8.67 7.28 4.57
CA THR A 189 -7.45 6.64 4.07
C THR A 189 -6.99 7.36 2.81
N SER A 190 -5.76 7.82 2.81
CA SER A 190 -5.09 8.34 1.60
C SER A 190 -4.42 7.19 0.85
N VAL A 191 -4.30 7.30 -0.46
CA VAL A 191 -3.74 6.24 -1.31
C VAL A 191 -2.64 6.79 -2.21
N VAL A 192 -1.52 6.11 -2.27
CA VAL A 192 -0.52 6.27 -3.33
C VAL A 192 -0.43 4.96 -4.11
N MET A 193 -0.78 5.00 -5.37
CA MET A 193 -0.82 3.84 -6.26
C MET A 193 0.14 4.02 -7.43
N ALA A 194 1.10 3.11 -7.57
CA ALA A 194 1.88 3.01 -8.80
C ALA A 194 1.10 2.13 -9.80
N THR A 195 0.85 2.64 -10.97
CA THR A 195 0.10 1.94 -12.02
C THR A 195 0.51 2.40 -13.41
N HIS A 196 0.23 1.57 -14.42
CA HIS A 196 0.30 1.91 -15.83
C HIS A 196 -1.07 1.81 -16.54
N LEU A 197 -2.16 1.60 -15.76
CA LEU A 197 -3.52 1.49 -16.26
C LEU A 197 -4.24 2.83 -16.15
N ASP A 198 -4.73 3.35 -17.27
CA ASP A 198 -5.45 4.64 -17.34
C ASP A 198 -6.70 4.67 -16.46
N GLU A 199 -7.35 3.51 -16.28
CA GLU A 199 -8.54 3.38 -15.44
C GLU A 199 -8.22 3.67 -13.98
N ASP A 200 -7.13 3.11 -13.45
CA ASP A 200 -6.68 3.36 -12.09
C ASP A 200 -6.30 4.83 -11.89
N VAL A 201 -5.63 5.43 -12.85
CA VAL A 201 -5.25 6.85 -12.82
C VAL A 201 -6.49 7.74 -12.71
N LYS A 202 -7.53 7.45 -13.51
CA LYS A 202 -8.79 8.22 -13.49
C LYS A 202 -9.48 8.14 -12.13
N ARG A 203 -9.48 6.97 -11.48
CA ARG A 203 -10.09 6.76 -10.16
C ARG A 203 -9.29 7.38 -9.00
N CYS A 204 -7.98 7.59 -9.17
CA CYS A 204 -7.16 8.28 -8.18
C CYS A 204 -7.45 9.79 -8.10
N GLY A 205 -7.82 10.42 -9.20
CA GLY A 205 -8.11 11.86 -9.26
C GLY A 205 -6.91 12.78 -9.37
N ARG A 206 -5.72 12.37 -8.90
CA ARG A 206 -4.44 13.10 -9.07
C ARG A 206 -3.38 12.19 -9.64
N ARG A 207 -2.58 12.72 -10.55
CA ARG A 207 -1.49 12.00 -11.22
C ARG A 207 -0.15 12.69 -10.97
N VAL A 208 0.88 11.89 -10.74
CA VAL A 208 2.28 12.31 -10.68
C VAL A 208 3.05 11.52 -11.74
N ASP A 209 3.63 12.21 -12.70
CA ASP A 209 4.35 11.60 -13.81
C ASP A 209 5.78 11.26 -13.42
N PHE A 210 6.18 10.02 -13.72
CA PHE A 210 7.55 9.54 -13.60
C PHE A 210 8.16 9.45 -15.00
N PRO A 211 9.09 10.34 -15.32
CA PRO A 211 9.76 10.33 -16.63
C PRO A 211 10.66 9.09 -16.80
N THR A 212 10.98 8.80 -18.04
CA THR A 212 11.95 7.77 -18.46
C THR A 212 13.36 8.13 -18.03
#